data_4feb66b45dcc267dc535983568df534f
#
_entry.id   4feb66b45dcc267dc535983568df534f
#
_cell.length_a   1.000
_cell.length_b   1.000
_cell.length_c   1.000
_cell.angle_alpha   90.00
_cell.angle_beta   90.00
_cell.angle_gamma   90.00
#
_symmetry.space_group_name_H-M   'P 1'
#
loop_
_entity.id
_entity.type
_entity.pdbx_description
1 polymer ?
#
loop_
_entity_poly.entity_id
_entity_poly.type
_entity_poly.pdbx_seq_one_letter_code
_entity_poly.pdbx_strand_id
1 'polypeptide(L)'
;ELIRLKGVEEMVEVYYNSGQFRNTVKELQKEFLSPFDMYESLREYYREEGLSAVSHSRNARYEILFAFIEKTLGKRPQTGVQTSAQTEGQTEEQAEDRTEEPADRLELYRDLLTEDLYLRENAKSRPSFARDLSPFKEEIKQFFIREGKEPRCLTGYEGYDSRQMSRMAHMEIMRDGRMLVFDYLCRDALLGNARIIEAGRIRGV
;
A
#
# COMPACT_ATOMS: atom_id res chain seq x y z
N GLU A 1 18.23 13.85 -23.01
CA GLU A 1 18.83 13.39 -21.75
C GLU A 1 18.31 14.23 -20.56
N LEU A 2 18.48 15.55 -20.56
CA LEU A 2 18.08 16.43 -19.44
C LEU A 2 16.58 16.34 -19.11
N ILE A 3 15.71 16.31 -20.11
CA ILE A 3 14.25 16.17 -19.94
C ILE A 3 13.90 14.82 -19.31
N ARG A 4 14.61 13.75 -19.69
CA ARG A 4 14.45 12.42 -19.13
C ARG A 4 14.79 12.40 -17.64
N LEU A 5 15.93 12.96 -17.25
CA LEU A 5 16.37 13.03 -15.85
C LEU A 5 15.44 13.86 -14.99
N LYS A 6 14.95 15.00 -15.49
CA LYS A 6 13.92 15.81 -14.78
C LYS A 6 12.63 15.04 -14.53
N GLY A 7 12.19 14.25 -15.49
CA GLY A 7 11.00 13.41 -15.30
C GLY A 7 11.21 12.29 -14.26
N VAL A 8 12.41 11.70 -14.20
CA VAL A 8 12.75 10.73 -13.15
C VAL A 8 12.81 11.42 -11.78
N GLU A 9 13.43 12.61 -11.70
CA GLU A 9 13.45 13.42 -10.47
C GLU A 9 12.04 13.72 -9.96
N GLU A 10 11.10 14.07 -10.83
CA GLU A 10 9.69 14.29 -10.49
C GLU A 10 9.05 13.03 -9.89
N MET A 11 9.30 11.84 -10.45
CA MET A 11 8.78 10.59 -9.91
C MET A 11 9.38 10.28 -8.53
N VAL A 12 10.67 10.53 -8.33
CA VAL A 12 11.32 10.39 -7.01
C VAL A 12 10.69 11.35 -6.00
N GLU A 13 10.47 12.61 -6.37
CA GLU A 13 9.86 13.60 -5.49
C GLU A 13 8.43 13.20 -5.06
N VAL A 14 7.62 12.73 -6.03
CA VAL A 14 6.23 12.33 -5.78
C VAL A 14 6.12 11.05 -4.98
N TYR A 15 6.90 10.02 -5.31
CA TYR A 15 6.69 8.67 -4.79
C TYR A 15 7.67 8.24 -3.69
N TYR A 16 8.84 8.86 -3.61
CA TYR A 16 9.81 8.58 -2.56
C TYR A 16 9.88 9.70 -1.51
N ASN A 17 10.22 10.93 -1.91
CA ASN A 17 10.46 12.04 -0.97
C ASN A 17 9.19 12.46 -0.24
N SER A 18 8.01 12.31 -0.85
CA SER A 18 6.72 12.54 -0.16
C SER A 18 6.53 11.63 1.06
N GLY A 19 7.18 10.47 1.09
CA GLY A 19 7.04 9.45 2.12
C GLY A 19 5.65 8.80 2.19
N GLN A 20 4.77 9.06 1.20
CA GLN A 20 3.38 8.56 1.20
C GLN A 20 3.29 7.08 0.80
N PHE A 21 4.21 6.60 -0.02
CA PHE A 21 4.18 5.28 -0.65
C PHE A 21 5.30 4.38 -0.14
N ARG A 22 5.69 4.55 1.11
CA ARG A 22 6.93 4.00 1.67
C ARG A 22 6.99 2.48 1.60
N ASN A 23 5.93 1.81 2.02
CA ASN A 23 5.85 0.35 2.02
C ASN A 23 5.75 -0.19 0.59
N THR A 24 4.87 0.42 -0.21
CA THR A 24 4.64 0.04 -1.60
C THR A 24 5.88 0.20 -2.46
N VAL A 25 6.55 1.36 -2.40
CA VAL A 25 7.75 1.64 -3.21
C VAL A 25 8.91 0.73 -2.81
N LYS A 26 9.09 0.47 -1.52
CA LYS A 26 10.12 -0.47 -1.03
C LYS A 26 9.93 -1.87 -1.61
N GLU A 27 8.70 -2.35 -1.69
CA GLU A 27 8.40 -3.64 -2.29
C GLU A 27 8.55 -3.60 -3.81
N LEU A 28 8.00 -2.56 -4.45
CA LEU A 28 8.03 -2.40 -5.90
C LEU A 28 9.43 -2.33 -6.49
N GLN A 29 10.40 -1.79 -5.74
CA GLN A 29 11.82 -1.78 -6.17
C GLN A 29 12.37 -3.18 -6.47
N LYS A 30 11.87 -4.20 -5.81
CA LYS A 30 12.29 -5.59 -6.05
C LYS A 30 11.89 -6.12 -7.44
N GLU A 31 10.92 -5.49 -8.11
CA GLU A 31 10.50 -5.85 -9.47
C GLU A 31 11.45 -5.36 -10.55
N PHE A 32 12.41 -4.50 -10.21
CA PHE A 32 13.31 -3.83 -11.15
C PHE A 32 14.76 -4.15 -10.85
N LEU A 33 15.64 -3.97 -11.85
CA LEU A 33 17.07 -4.18 -11.69
C LEU A 33 17.71 -3.14 -10.76
N SER A 34 17.15 -1.93 -10.76
CA SER A 34 17.60 -0.85 -9.88
C SER A 34 16.45 0.09 -9.53
N PRO A 35 16.59 0.89 -8.44
CA PRO A 35 15.63 1.96 -8.15
C PRO A 35 15.50 2.97 -9.30
N PHE A 36 16.57 3.25 -10.02
CA PHE A 36 16.55 4.14 -11.18
C PHE A 36 15.64 3.59 -12.29
N ASP A 37 15.76 2.29 -12.62
CA ASP A 37 14.93 1.64 -13.64
C ASP A 37 13.44 1.67 -13.28
N MET A 38 13.13 1.52 -12.00
CA MET A 38 11.76 1.63 -11.50
C MET A 38 11.18 3.03 -11.76
N TYR A 39 11.89 4.09 -11.32
CA TYR A 39 11.40 5.46 -11.51
C TYR A 39 11.39 5.88 -12.97
N GLU A 40 12.33 5.40 -13.78
CA GLU A 40 12.32 5.61 -15.22
C GLU A 40 11.11 4.95 -15.88
N SER A 41 10.81 3.71 -15.51
CA SER A 41 9.62 2.99 -15.99
C SER A 41 8.33 3.68 -15.58
N LEU A 42 8.27 4.20 -14.35
CA LEU A 42 7.13 4.98 -13.87
C LEU A 42 6.97 6.29 -14.64
N ARG A 43 8.07 7.01 -14.91
CA ARG A 43 8.07 8.21 -15.76
C ARG A 43 7.57 7.89 -17.17
N GLU A 44 8.01 6.78 -17.74
CA GLU A 44 7.56 6.35 -19.07
C GLU A 44 6.07 6.04 -19.08
N TYR A 45 5.58 5.36 -18.05
CA TYR A 45 4.16 5.13 -17.84
C TYR A 45 3.36 6.44 -17.79
N TYR A 46 3.84 7.44 -17.03
CA TYR A 46 3.21 8.76 -16.98
C TYR A 46 3.13 9.43 -18.36
N ARG A 47 4.17 9.28 -19.16
CA ARG A 47 4.23 9.81 -20.52
C ARG A 47 3.24 9.09 -21.46
N GLU A 48 3.22 7.75 -21.41
CA GLU A 48 2.34 6.93 -22.26
C GLU A 48 0.86 7.18 -21.97
N GLU A 49 0.50 7.32 -20.71
CA GLU A 49 -0.88 7.54 -20.26
C GLU A 49 -1.28 9.03 -20.28
N GLY A 50 -0.40 9.94 -20.74
CA GLY A 50 -0.69 11.37 -20.82
C GLY A 50 -0.82 12.07 -19.45
N LEU A 51 -0.25 11.50 -18.40
CA LEU A 51 -0.38 11.98 -17.03
C LEU A 51 0.60 13.11 -16.67
N SER A 52 1.68 13.26 -17.42
CA SER A 52 2.78 14.20 -17.11
C SER A 52 2.40 15.68 -17.17
N ALA A 53 1.33 16.03 -17.90
CA ALA A 53 0.92 17.41 -18.10
C ALA A 53 -0.17 17.89 -17.13
N VAL A 54 -0.59 17.03 -16.20
CA VAL A 54 -1.75 17.26 -15.32
C VAL A 54 -1.34 17.13 -13.85
N SER A 55 -1.82 18.06 -13.03
CA SER A 55 -1.67 17.92 -11.56
C SER A 55 -2.62 16.87 -11.03
N HIS A 56 -2.08 15.92 -10.27
CA HIS A 56 -2.84 14.82 -9.68
C HIS A 56 -3.10 15.06 -8.19
N SER A 57 -4.33 14.80 -7.75
CA SER A 57 -4.64 14.76 -6.33
C SER A 57 -3.88 13.61 -5.65
N ARG A 58 -3.78 13.68 -4.32
CA ARG A 58 -3.14 12.62 -3.54
C ARG A 58 -3.75 11.25 -3.85
N ASN A 59 -5.07 11.12 -3.77
CA ASN A 59 -5.76 9.86 -4.04
C ASN A 59 -5.55 9.38 -5.48
N ALA A 60 -5.56 10.28 -6.46
CA ALA A 60 -5.26 9.90 -7.85
C ALA A 60 -3.86 9.29 -8.01
N ARG A 61 -2.87 9.76 -7.23
CA ARG A 61 -1.51 9.18 -7.26
C ARG A 61 -1.47 7.74 -6.77
N TYR A 62 -2.30 7.37 -5.78
CA TYR A 62 -2.43 5.97 -5.34
C TYR A 62 -3.04 5.10 -6.45
N GLU A 63 -4.11 5.56 -7.11
CA GLU A 63 -4.74 4.85 -8.23
C GLU A 63 -3.79 4.72 -9.43
N ILE A 64 -3.03 5.76 -9.75
CA ILE A 64 -2.02 5.75 -10.82
C ILE A 64 -0.92 4.72 -10.51
N LEU A 65 -0.40 4.72 -9.27
CA LEU A 65 0.64 3.77 -8.87
C LEU A 65 0.12 2.34 -8.92
N PHE A 66 -1.12 2.11 -8.49
CA PHE A 66 -1.74 0.79 -8.59
C PHE A 66 -1.86 0.31 -10.04
N ALA A 67 -2.36 1.16 -10.94
CA ALA A 67 -2.45 0.84 -12.38
C ALA A 67 -1.07 0.58 -13.03
N PHE A 68 -0.04 1.32 -12.60
CA PHE A 68 1.34 1.05 -13.00
C PHE A 68 1.83 -0.34 -12.54
N ILE A 69 1.51 -0.71 -11.30
CA ILE A 69 1.85 -2.02 -10.74
C ILE A 69 1.15 -3.14 -11.51
N GLU A 70 -0.15 -3.02 -11.78
CA GLU A 70 -0.91 -3.98 -12.60
C GLU A 70 -0.27 -4.18 -13.97
N LYS A 71 0.08 -3.08 -14.66
CA LYS A 71 0.76 -3.11 -15.97
C LYS A 71 2.14 -3.77 -15.90
N THR A 72 2.88 -3.54 -14.81
CA THR A 72 4.22 -4.09 -14.60
C THR A 72 4.17 -5.60 -14.36
N LEU A 73 3.29 -6.05 -13.48
CA LEU A 73 3.09 -7.48 -13.18
C LEU A 73 2.52 -8.24 -14.38
N GLY A 74 1.60 -7.64 -15.14
CA GLY A 74 0.99 -8.25 -16.33
C GLY A 74 1.95 -8.38 -17.53
N LYS A 75 3.05 -7.62 -17.56
CA LYS A 75 4.08 -7.71 -18.60
C LYS A 75 5.09 -8.84 -18.38
N ARG A 76 5.12 -9.45 -17.19
CA ARG A 76 5.99 -10.61 -16.95
C ARG A 76 5.44 -11.81 -17.70
N PRO A 77 6.24 -12.48 -18.57
CA PRO A 77 5.83 -13.73 -19.16
C PRO A 77 5.60 -14.77 -18.05
N GLN A 78 4.47 -15.46 -18.10
CA GLN A 78 4.18 -16.65 -17.27
C GLN A 78 5.07 -17.80 -17.70
N THR A 79 6.37 -17.67 -17.58
CA THR A 79 7.31 -18.72 -17.96
C THR A 79 8.05 -19.23 -16.73
N GLY A 80 7.55 -20.33 -16.21
CA GLY A 80 8.38 -21.34 -15.58
C GLY A 80 9.31 -21.99 -16.63
N VAL A 81 10.25 -21.24 -17.19
CA VAL A 81 11.35 -21.78 -17.98
C VAL A 81 12.63 -21.20 -17.40
N GLN A 82 13.35 -22.08 -16.73
CA GLN A 82 14.75 -21.89 -16.38
C GLN A 82 15.53 -21.58 -17.65
N THR A 83 15.87 -20.32 -17.87
CA THR A 83 16.96 -19.98 -18.80
C THR A 83 18.23 -19.91 -17.96
N SER A 84 19.02 -20.97 -18.07
CA SER A 84 20.36 -21.05 -17.56
C SER A 84 21.21 -19.96 -18.23
N ALA A 85 21.37 -18.83 -17.56
CA ALA A 85 22.45 -17.89 -17.79
C ALA A 85 23.18 -17.73 -16.46
N GLN A 86 24.38 -18.30 -16.43
CA GLN A 86 25.32 -18.22 -15.33
C GLN A 86 25.59 -16.76 -14.97
N THR A 87 25.21 -16.37 -13.77
CA THR A 87 25.84 -15.27 -13.05
C THR A 87 25.96 -15.72 -11.60
N GLU A 88 27.18 -16.10 -11.24
CA GLU A 88 27.59 -16.48 -9.89
C GLU A 88 27.41 -15.25 -8.97
N GLY A 89 26.68 -15.38 -7.86
CA GLY A 89 26.75 -14.45 -6.74
C GLY A 89 25.45 -13.78 -6.27
N GLN A 90 24.30 -14.46 -6.34
CA GLN A 90 23.11 -14.01 -5.60
C GLN A 90 22.71 -15.06 -4.57
N THR A 91 22.58 -14.61 -3.30
CA THR A 91 22.21 -15.44 -2.15
C THR A 91 20.81 -16.05 -2.35
N GLU A 92 20.64 -17.31 -1.96
CA GLU A 92 19.42 -18.14 -2.10
C GLU A 92 18.15 -17.50 -1.52
N GLU A 93 18.26 -16.58 -0.55
CA GLU A 93 17.13 -15.84 0.05
C GLU A 93 16.35 -14.93 -0.92
N GLN A 94 16.97 -14.51 -2.05
CA GLN A 94 16.31 -13.66 -3.05
C GLN A 94 15.57 -14.44 -4.14
N ALA A 95 15.74 -15.75 -4.19
CA ALA A 95 15.14 -16.61 -5.22
C ALA A 95 13.75 -17.14 -4.81
N GLU A 96 13.47 -17.33 -3.54
CA GLU A 96 12.18 -17.88 -3.04
C GLU A 96 11.02 -16.91 -3.19
N ASP A 97 11.25 -15.60 -3.11
CA ASP A 97 10.22 -14.55 -3.22
C ASP A 97 9.71 -14.32 -4.68
N ARG A 98 10.32 -14.98 -5.67
CA ARG A 98 9.97 -14.81 -7.10
C ARG A 98 8.98 -15.85 -7.64
N THR A 99 8.52 -16.78 -6.82
CA THR A 99 7.62 -17.88 -7.23
C THR A 99 6.14 -17.61 -6.96
N GLU A 100 5.79 -16.50 -6.30
CA GLU A 100 4.39 -16.13 -6.10
C GLU A 100 3.70 -15.82 -7.42
N GLU A 101 2.47 -16.31 -7.57
CA GLU A 101 1.62 -16.02 -8.74
C GLU A 101 1.37 -14.51 -8.86
N PRO A 102 1.28 -13.97 -10.10
CA PRO A 102 1.03 -12.54 -10.31
C PRO A 102 -0.21 -12.00 -9.58
N ALA A 103 -1.23 -12.84 -9.41
CA ALA A 103 -2.45 -12.50 -8.66
C ALA A 103 -2.17 -12.31 -7.17
N ASP A 104 -1.38 -13.18 -6.54
CA ASP A 104 -1.00 -13.06 -5.13
C ASP A 104 -0.14 -11.83 -4.88
N ARG A 105 0.74 -11.52 -5.82
CA ARG A 105 1.56 -10.30 -5.76
C ARG A 105 0.72 -9.04 -5.89
N LEU A 106 -0.28 -9.04 -6.76
CA LEU A 106 -1.19 -7.90 -6.90
C LEU A 106 -1.97 -7.66 -5.60
N GLU A 107 -2.42 -8.73 -4.94
CA GLU A 107 -3.10 -8.64 -3.63
C GLU A 107 -2.15 -8.09 -2.55
N LEU A 108 -0.85 -8.43 -2.58
CA LEU A 108 0.16 -7.82 -1.71
C LEU A 108 0.22 -6.29 -1.92
N TYR A 109 0.28 -5.84 -3.17
CA TYR A 109 0.33 -4.40 -3.47
C TYR A 109 -0.96 -3.66 -3.11
N ARG A 110 -2.13 -4.30 -3.20
CA ARG A 110 -3.39 -3.77 -2.67
C ARG A 110 -3.29 -3.49 -1.18
N ASP A 111 -2.78 -4.44 -0.41
CA ASP A 111 -2.59 -4.31 1.03
C ASP A 111 -1.59 -3.18 1.36
N LEU A 112 -0.43 -3.15 0.69
CA LEU A 112 0.60 -2.14 0.93
C LEU A 112 0.14 -0.71 0.60
N LEU A 113 -0.56 -0.52 -0.52
CA LEU A 113 -1.13 0.78 -0.90
C LEU A 113 -2.24 1.21 0.07
N THR A 114 -3.05 0.26 0.53
CA THR A 114 -4.10 0.52 1.51
C THR A 114 -3.49 0.93 2.85
N GLU A 115 -2.44 0.24 3.29
CA GLU A 115 -1.70 0.60 4.50
C GLU A 115 -1.04 1.96 4.38
N ASP A 116 -0.31 2.24 3.29
CA ASP A 116 0.33 3.54 3.05
C ASP A 116 -0.69 4.70 3.03
N LEU A 117 -1.87 4.49 2.44
CA LEU A 117 -2.93 5.50 2.40
C LEU A 117 -3.47 5.80 3.80
N TYR A 118 -3.95 4.76 4.50
CA TYR A 118 -4.59 4.95 5.80
C TYR A 118 -3.59 5.28 6.92
N LEU A 119 -2.33 4.96 6.75
CA LEU A 119 -1.28 5.45 7.63
C LEU A 119 -1.21 6.99 7.64
N ARG A 120 -1.44 7.61 6.50
CA ARG A 120 -1.34 9.07 6.32
C ARG A 120 -2.64 9.80 6.61
N GLU A 121 -3.75 9.28 6.13
CA GLU A 121 -5.02 10.00 6.22
C GLU A 121 -6.24 9.08 6.39
N ASN A 122 -7.21 9.56 7.14
CA ASN A 122 -8.52 8.94 7.23
C ASN A 122 -9.34 9.29 5.97
N ALA A 123 -9.08 8.55 4.89
CA ALA A 123 -9.73 8.78 3.62
C ALA A 123 -11.25 8.58 3.74
N LYS A 124 -12.04 9.57 3.31
CA LYS A 124 -13.51 9.52 3.37
C LYS A 124 -14.12 8.58 2.33
N SER A 125 -13.48 8.47 1.17
CA SER A 125 -13.87 7.55 0.11
C SER A 125 -12.86 6.41 0.02
N ARG A 126 -13.39 5.18 -0.07
CA ARG A 126 -12.54 4.01 -0.26
C ARG A 126 -11.95 4.02 -1.66
N PRO A 127 -10.63 3.80 -1.82
CA PRO A 127 -10.01 3.71 -3.13
C PRO A 127 -10.43 2.42 -3.85
N SER A 128 -10.39 2.43 -5.19
CA SER A 128 -10.83 1.30 -6.02
C SER A 128 -9.96 0.06 -5.85
N PHE A 129 -8.68 0.24 -5.55
CA PHE A 129 -7.74 -0.86 -5.32
C PHE A 129 -7.92 -1.54 -3.97
N ALA A 130 -8.50 -0.89 -2.97
CA ALA A 130 -8.65 -1.47 -1.64
C ALA A 130 -9.71 -2.58 -1.64
N ARG A 131 -9.43 -3.64 -0.87
CA ARG A 131 -10.30 -4.81 -0.71
C ARG A 131 -11.71 -4.42 -0.27
N ASP A 132 -12.75 -5.10 -0.77
CA ASP A 132 -14.11 -4.91 -0.28
C ASP A 132 -14.25 -5.40 1.18
N LEU A 133 -14.63 -4.48 2.06
CA LEU A 133 -14.90 -4.78 3.48
C LEU A 133 -16.36 -5.14 3.75
N SER A 134 -17.19 -5.23 2.73
CA SER A 134 -18.61 -5.57 2.92
C SER A 134 -18.83 -6.89 3.66
N PRO A 135 -18.04 -7.95 3.43
CA PRO A 135 -18.16 -9.20 4.19
C PRO A 135 -17.83 -9.07 5.68
N PHE A 136 -17.04 -8.07 6.06
CA PHE A 136 -16.49 -7.89 7.41
C PHE A 136 -17.16 -6.75 8.21
N LYS A 137 -18.25 -6.20 7.70
CA LYS A 137 -18.92 -5.06 8.33
C LYS A 137 -19.35 -5.33 9.77
N GLU A 138 -19.83 -6.54 10.05
CA GLU A 138 -20.30 -6.88 11.39
C GLU A 138 -19.12 -7.05 12.36
N GLU A 139 -18.03 -7.68 11.94
CA GLU A 139 -16.78 -7.84 12.71
C GLU A 139 -16.20 -6.48 13.09
N ILE A 140 -16.10 -5.58 12.12
CA ILE A 140 -15.62 -4.20 12.31
C ILE A 140 -16.54 -3.46 13.31
N LYS A 141 -17.85 -3.54 13.13
CA LYS A 141 -18.81 -2.92 14.02
C LYS A 141 -18.70 -3.47 15.44
N GLN A 142 -18.61 -4.79 15.60
CA GLN A 142 -18.46 -5.44 16.91
C GLN A 142 -17.15 -5.07 17.60
N PHE A 143 -16.08 -4.87 16.84
CA PHE A 143 -14.83 -4.34 17.38
C PHE A 143 -15.05 -2.98 18.04
N PHE A 144 -15.62 -1.99 17.33
CA PHE A 144 -15.84 -0.66 17.89
C PHE A 144 -16.86 -0.66 19.05
N ILE A 145 -17.86 -1.54 19.05
CA ILE A 145 -18.80 -1.70 20.18
C ILE A 145 -18.07 -2.21 21.42
N ARG A 146 -17.15 -3.18 21.27
CA ARG A 146 -16.35 -3.68 22.40
C ARG A 146 -15.39 -2.63 22.93
N GLU A 147 -14.65 -1.96 22.04
CA GLU A 147 -13.74 -0.87 22.42
C GLU A 147 -14.48 0.29 23.11
N GLY A 148 -15.71 0.62 22.70
CA GLY A 148 -16.50 1.64 23.36
C GLY A 148 -16.99 1.25 24.75
N LYS A 149 -17.05 -0.04 25.11
CA LYS A 149 -17.40 -0.52 26.43
C LYS A 149 -16.18 -0.72 27.34
N GLU A 150 -15.13 -1.31 26.79
CA GLU A 150 -13.90 -1.66 27.46
C GLU A 150 -12.72 -1.48 26.50
N PRO A 151 -12.13 -0.26 26.44
CA PRO A 151 -11.02 0.03 25.55
C PRO A 151 -9.80 -0.86 25.88
N ARG A 152 -9.36 -1.64 24.89
CA ARG A 152 -8.17 -2.51 24.99
C ARG A 152 -7.11 -2.10 23.97
N CYS A 153 -7.52 -1.77 22.78
CA CYS A 153 -6.67 -1.38 21.68
C CYS A 153 -6.63 0.15 21.52
N LEU A 154 -7.79 0.80 21.59
CA LEU A 154 -7.94 2.24 21.41
C LEU A 154 -7.87 2.97 22.77
N THR A 155 -6.65 3.13 23.27
CA THR A 155 -6.39 3.89 24.51
C THR A 155 -6.46 5.39 24.23
N GLY A 156 -6.95 6.18 25.21
CA GLY A 156 -7.10 7.63 25.07
C GLY A 156 -8.45 8.06 24.50
N TYR A 157 -9.42 7.12 24.40
CA TYR A 157 -10.77 7.39 23.92
C TYR A 157 -11.81 7.42 25.08
N GLU A 158 -11.37 7.79 26.29
CA GLU A 158 -12.25 7.89 27.44
C GLU A 158 -13.39 8.86 27.14
N GLY A 159 -14.64 8.37 27.32
CA GLY A 159 -15.85 9.15 27.03
C GLY A 159 -16.31 9.14 25.57
N TYR A 160 -15.60 8.49 24.67
CA TYR A 160 -16.06 8.31 23.29
C TYR A 160 -16.99 7.09 23.19
N ASP A 161 -18.11 7.25 22.47
CA ASP A 161 -18.92 6.12 22.07
C ASP A 161 -18.33 5.40 20.84
N SER A 162 -18.87 4.21 20.52
CA SER A 162 -18.39 3.40 19.37
C SER A 162 -18.47 4.12 18.02
N ARG A 163 -19.44 5.03 17.84
CA ARG A 163 -19.60 5.82 16.61
C ARG A 163 -18.55 6.93 16.54
N GLN A 164 -18.23 7.56 17.66
CA GLN A 164 -17.18 8.56 17.73
C GLN A 164 -15.80 7.92 17.48
N MET A 165 -15.53 6.76 18.11
CA MET A 165 -14.30 6.00 17.87
C MET A 165 -14.13 5.63 16.39
N SER A 166 -15.18 5.13 15.73
CA SER A 166 -15.13 4.75 14.31
C SER A 166 -14.93 5.94 13.34
N ARG A 167 -15.10 7.17 13.80
CA ARG A 167 -14.75 8.38 13.03
C ARG A 167 -13.29 8.79 13.21
N MET A 168 -12.69 8.45 14.34
CA MET A 168 -11.32 8.81 14.70
C MET A 168 -10.33 7.67 14.50
N ALA A 169 -10.81 6.47 14.17
CA ALA A 169 -10.01 5.31 13.83
C ALA A 169 -10.61 4.60 12.61
N HIS A 170 -9.75 4.04 11.77
CA HIS A 170 -10.14 3.26 10.59
C HIS A 170 -9.64 1.83 10.71
N MET A 171 -10.42 0.84 10.28
CA MET A 171 -10.02 -0.57 10.30
C MET A 171 -9.96 -1.13 8.90
N GLU A 172 -8.88 -1.86 8.61
CA GLU A 172 -8.68 -2.65 7.41
C GLU A 172 -8.49 -4.13 7.75
N ILE A 173 -8.94 -4.99 6.83
CA ILE A 173 -8.70 -6.43 6.88
C ILE A 173 -7.74 -6.77 5.76
N MET A 174 -6.54 -7.23 6.12
CA MET A 174 -5.48 -7.54 5.18
C MET A 174 -5.68 -8.93 4.55
N ARG A 175 -4.96 -9.24 3.48
CA ARG A 175 -5.05 -10.53 2.76
C ARG A 175 -4.81 -11.75 3.64
N ASP A 176 -3.97 -11.59 4.66
CA ASP A 176 -3.63 -12.63 5.63
C ASP A 176 -4.58 -12.71 6.83
N GLY A 177 -5.68 -11.96 6.79
CA GLY A 177 -6.70 -11.89 7.83
C GLY A 177 -6.37 -10.95 8.99
N ARG A 178 -5.20 -10.29 9.02
CA ARG A 178 -4.89 -9.31 10.07
C ARG A 178 -5.89 -8.15 10.05
N MET A 179 -6.34 -7.77 11.23
CA MET A 179 -7.19 -6.60 11.46
C MET A 179 -6.29 -5.45 11.88
N LEU A 180 -6.04 -4.50 10.98
CA LEU A 180 -5.24 -3.32 11.25
C LEU A 180 -6.13 -2.12 11.57
N VAL A 181 -5.88 -1.48 12.70
CA VAL A 181 -6.57 -0.25 13.10
C VAL A 181 -5.62 0.92 12.98
N PHE A 182 -6.00 1.91 12.21
CA PHE A 182 -5.31 3.19 12.05
C PHE A 182 -5.93 4.20 12.98
N ASP A 183 -5.23 4.53 14.05
CA ASP A 183 -5.69 5.44 15.09
C ASP A 183 -5.19 6.86 14.82
N TYR A 184 -6.10 7.74 14.44
CA TYR A 184 -5.80 9.13 14.11
C TYR A 184 -5.83 10.08 15.31
N LEU A 185 -6.28 9.63 16.49
CA LEU A 185 -6.16 10.39 17.72
C LEU A 185 -4.69 10.42 18.20
N CYS A 186 -3.99 9.28 18.05
CA CYS A 186 -2.57 9.14 18.33
C CYS A 186 -1.76 9.17 17.04
N ARG A 187 -1.22 10.33 16.69
CA ARG A 187 -0.35 10.49 15.53
C ARG A 187 1.10 10.63 15.93
N ASP A 188 1.98 10.09 15.09
CA ASP A 188 3.41 10.35 15.17
C ASP A 188 3.70 11.86 15.06
N ALA A 189 4.46 12.40 16.00
CA ALA A 189 4.74 13.84 16.08
C ALA A 189 5.61 14.35 14.92
N LEU A 190 6.42 13.50 14.30
CA LEU A 190 7.36 13.89 13.25
C LEU A 190 6.72 13.80 11.85
N LEU A 191 6.05 12.70 11.55
CA LEU A 191 5.51 12.42 10.23
C LEU A 191 3.99 12.63 10.15
N GLY A 192 3.31 12.76 11.27
CA GLY A 192 1.86 12.88 11.36
C GLY A 192 1.12 11.58 10.98
N ASN A 193 1.82 10.45 10.97
CA ASN A 193 1.24 9.14 10.67
C ASN A 193 0.29 8.70 11.78
N ALA A 194 -0.77 7.99 11.41
CA ALA A 194 -1.63 7.29 12.35
C ALA A 194 -0.84 6.22 13.10
N ARG A 195 -1.21 5.94 14.35
CA ARG A 195 -0.72 4.76 15.07
C ARG A 195 -1.40 3.53 14.48
N ILE A 196 -0.61 2.52 14.09
CA ILE A 196 -1.13 1.22 13.64
C ILE A 196 -1.22 0.28 14.84
N ILE A 197 -2.36 -0.41 14.96
CA ILE A 197 -2.62 -1.40 16.00
C ILE A 197 -3.12 -2.68 15.30
N GLU A 198 -2.48 -3.81 15.55
CA GLU A 198 -3.02 -5.10 15.15
C GLU A 198 -4.06 -5.55 16.19
N ALA A 199 -5.33 -5.47 15.82
CA ALA A 199 -6.46 -5.73 16.72
C ALA A 199 -6.87 -7.22 16.78
N GLY A 200 -6.23 -8.05 15.98
CA GLY A 200 -6.51 -9.48 15.88
C GLY A 200 -6.44 -10.00 14.46
N ARG A 201 -6.97 -11.21 14.26
CA ARG A 201 -6.94 -11.87 12.95
C ARG A 201 -8.25 -12.61 12.70
N ILE A 202 -8.80 -12.47 11.50
CA ILE A 202 -9.94 -13.25 11.00
C ILE A 202 -9.40 -14.52 10.36
N ARG A 203 -10.02 -15.67 10.66
CA ARG A 203 -9.67 -16.96 10.05
C ARG A 203 -10.46 -17.15 8.75
N GLY A 204 -9.76 -17.60 7.69
CA GLY A 204 -10.41 -17.96 6.43
C GLY A 204 -10.70 -16.78 5.49
N VAL A 205 -9.85 -15.78 5.51
CA VAL A 205 -9.83 -14.68 4.50
C VAL A 205 -9.08 -15.16 3.28
#